data_6e2b6d47f3bdbeb3917d8d9acc070219
#
_entry.id   6e2b6d47f3bdbeb3917d8d9acc070219
#
_cell.length_a   1.000
_cell.length_b   1.000
_cell.length_c   1.000
_cell.angle_alpha   90.00
_cell.angle_beta   90.00
_cell.angle_gamma   90.00
#
_symmetry.space_group_name_H-M   'P 1'
#
loop_
_entity.id
_entity.type
_entity.pdbx_description
1 polymer ?
#
loop_
_entity_poly.entity_id
_entity_poly.type
_entity_poly.pdbx_seq_one_letter_code
_entity_poly.pdbx_strand_id
1 'polypeptide(L)'
;MGKLNKSVQLAVFAGVAAAGAQAEPVTVVALGDSLTAGYGLPDGQGFVPQLQDWLDARGVDAQIVNAGVSGDTTAGGLARLDWALSGDVDAMIVALGGNDLLRGLPPAVSRANLDAILAEVAGTRGLPVLLIGLQAPGNYGPAYKEAFDGMYRDLAETYDAALEVSFLGPLVAGTDMATARARYMQGDGIHPNRDGVEVIVEAFGPRVAELVERAAP
;
A
#
# COMPACT_ATOMS: atom_id res chain seq x y z
N MET A 1 -1.10 86.33 -8.88
CA MET A 1 -1.83 85.41 -8.02
C MET A 1 -1.94 84.11 -8.77
N GLY A 2 -0.98 83.20 -8.54
CA GLY A 2 -0.94 81.94 -9.23
C GLY A 2 -1.41 80.80 -8.32
N LYS A 3 -2.38 80.04 -8.75
CA LYS A 3 -2.87 78.87 -8.03
C LYS A 3 -2.04 77.64 -8.43
N LEU A 4 -1.35 77.03 -7.45
CA LEU A 4 -0.63 75.78 -7.58
C LEU A 4 -1.62 74.60 -7.48
N ASN A 5 -1.82 73.87 -8.57
CA ASN A 5 -2.55 72.61 -8.54
C ASN A 5 -1.60 71.50 -8.14
N LYS A 6 -1.83 70.90 -6.97
CA LYS A 6 -1.14 69.66 -6.54
C LYS A 6 -1.93 68.45 -7.04
N SER A 7 -1.43 67.80 -8.07
CA SER A 7 -1.93 66.47 -8.50
C SER A 7 -1.42 65.40 -7.55
N VAL A 8 -2.36 64.75 -6.85
CA VAL A 8 -2.07 63.56 -6.02
C VAL A 8 -2.14 62.35 -6.97
N GLN A 9 -1.00 61.73 -7.22
CA GLN A 9 -0.93 60.41 -7.91
C GLN A 9 -1.22 59.31 -6.89
N LEU A 10 -2.34 58.62 -7.08
CA LEU A 10 -2.73 57.44 -6.33
C LEU A 10 -2.02 56.23 -6.97
N ALA A 11 -0.99 55.70 -6.31
CA ALA A 11 -0.33 54.44 -6.74
C ALA A 11 -1.20 53.26 -6.32
N VAL A 12 -1.81 52.59 -7.29
CA VAL A 12 -2.53 51.34 -7.11
C VAL A 12 -1.48 50.21 -7.11
N PHE A 13 -1.18 49.67 -5.94
CA PHE A 13 -0.43 48.44 -5.82
C PHE A 13 -1.33 47.24 -6.16
N ALA A 14 -1.21 46.71 -7.37
CA ALA A 14 -1.80 45.42 -7.72
C ALA A 14 -0.96 44.35 -7.06
N GLY A 15 -1.44 43.80 -5.96
CA GLY A 15 -0.87 42.59 -5.33
C GLY A 15 -1.13 41.40 -6.25
N VAL A 16 -0.11 40.89 -6.94
CA VAL A 16 -0.14 39.60 -7.60
C VAL A 16 -0.10 38.53 -6.49
N ALA A 17 -1.26 37.96 -6.17
CA ALA A 17 -1.31 36.71 -5.40
C ALA A 17 -0.66 35.63 -6.27
N ALA A 18 0.54 35.20 -5.92
CA ALA A 18 1.11 33.97 -6.47
C ALA A 18 0.23 32.82 -5.95
N ALA A 19 -0.62 32.26 -6.82
CA ALA A 19 -1.24 30.98 -6.58
C ALA A 19 -0.06 29.98 -6.51
N GLY A 20 0.27 29.52 -5.30
CA GLY A 20 1.21 28.42 -5.13
C GLY A 20 0.66 27.23 -5.92
N ALA A 21 1.41 26.71 -6.88
CA ALA A 21 1.10 25.42 -7.47
C ALA A 21 1.10 24.41 -6.30
N GLN A 22 -0.07 23.86 -5.98
CA GLN A 22 -0.14 22.71 -5.10
C GLN A 22 0.60 21.58 -5.82
N ALA A 23 1.50 20.91 -5.11
CA ALA A 23 2.14 19.70 -5.63
C ALA A 23 1.01 18.67 -5.89
N GLU A 24 1.15 17.88 -6.94
CA GLU A 24 0.26 16.75 -7.19
C GLU A 24 0.41 15.75 -6.04
N PRO A 25 -0.70 15.11 -5.60
CA PRO A 25 -0.64 14.11 -4.55
C PRO A 25 0.25 12.92 -4.97
N VAL A 26 0.99 12.35 -4.02
CA VAL A 26 1.80 11.16 -4.27
C VAL A 26 0.91 9.97 -4.63
N THR A 27 1.09 9.40 -5.81
CA THR A 27 0.33 8.24 -6.28
C THR A 27 0.96 6.93 -5.84
N VAL A 28 0.27 6.20 -4.96
CA VAL A 28 0.70 4.89 -4.47
C VAL A 28 -0.18 3.79 -5.04
N VAL A 29 0.38 2.88 -5.84
CA VAL A 29 -0.35 1.73 -6.37
C VAL A 29 -0.28 0.56 -5.40
N ALA A 30 -1.42 0.04 -4.97
CA ALA A 30 -1.52 -1.15 -4.13
C ALA A 30 -1.74 -2.40 -5.01
N LEU A 31 -0.65 -3.06 -5.41
CA LEU A 31 -0.65 -4.32 -6.15
C LEU A 31 -0.87 -5.49 -5.18
N GLY A 32 -1.96 -6.22 -5.34
CA GLY A 32 -2.29 -7.30 -4.42
C GLY A 32 -3.37 -8.25 -4.91
N ASP A 33 -3.84 -9.07 -4.00
CA ASP A 33 -4.90 -10.04 -4.25
C ASP A 33 -6.26 -9.62 -3.65
N SER A 34 -7.05 -10.56 -3.14
CA SER A 34 -8.36 -10.30 -2.54
C SER A 34 -8.31 -9.46 -1.26
N LEU A 35 -7.19 -9.50 -0.52
CA LEU A 35 -7.00 -8.69 0.69
C LEU A 35 -6.90 -7.21 0.33
N THR A 36 -6.20 -6.90 -0.75
CA THR A 36 -6.08 -5.54 -1.29
C THR A 36 -7.36 -5.09 -1.99
N ALA A 37 -7.97 -5.99 -2.79
CA ALA A 37 -9.22 -5.71 -3.51
C ALA A 37 -10.40 -5.38 -2.59
N GLY A 38 -10.39 -5.86 -1.33
CA GLY A 38 -11.52 -5.71 -0.40
C GLY A 38 -12.61 -6.75 -0.62
N TYR A 39 -12.24 -7.99 -0.97
CA TYR A 39 -13.17 -9.07 -1.28
C TYR A 39 -14.24 -9.28 -0.19
N GLY A 40 -15.50 -9.38 -0.62
CA GLY A 40 -16.63 -9.66 0.25
C GLY A 40 -17.12 -8.47 1.10
N LEU A 41 -16.49 -7.31 0.97
CA LEU A 41 -16.86 -6.09 1.68
C LEU A 41 -17.62 -5.12 0.77
N PRO A 42 -18.57 -4.36 1.32
CA PRO A 42 -19.17 -3.23 0.61
C PRO A 42 -18.13 -2.19 0.22
N ASP A 43 -18.47 -1.36 -0.77
CA ASP A 43 -17.66 -0.22 -1.17
C ASP A 43 -17.30 0.67 0.04
N GLY A 44 -16.07 1.14 0.08
CA GLY A 44 -15.56 1.95 1.18
C GLY A 44 -15.07 1.16 2.41
N GLN A 45 -15.32 -0.15 2.50
CA GLN A 45 -14.94 -0.94 3.67
C GLN A 45 -13.70 -1.83 3.49
N GLY A 46 -13.13 -1.86 2.28
CA GLY A 46 -11.91 -2.60 1.99
C GLY A 46 -10.64 -1.90 2.46
N PHE A 47 -9.50 -2.57 2.27
CA PHE A 47 -8.18 -2.07 2.71
C PHE A 47 -7.84 -0.71 2.08
N VAL A 48 -7.92 -0.59 0.77
CA VAL A 48 -7.52 0.64 0.06
C VAL A 48 -8.39 1.84 0.45
N PRO A 49 -9.72 1.80 0.42
CA PRO A 49 -10.52 2.97 0.80
C PRO A 49 -10.37 3.34 2.27
N GLN A 50 -10.28 2.38 3.21
CA GLN A 50 -10.03 2.71 4.61
C GLN A 50 -8.63 3.31 4.83
N LEU A 51 -7.62 2.84 4.08
CA LEU A 51 -6.28 3.41 4.11
C LEU A 51 -6.26 4.84 3.57
N GLN A 52 -6.99 5.12 2.49
CA GLN A 52 -7.15 6.48 1.97
C GLN A 52 -7.76 7.40 3.03
N ASP A 53 -8.89 6.99 3.62
CA ASP A 53 -9.55 7.75 4.68
C ASP A 53 -8.61 8.01 5.87
N TRP A 54 -7.77 7.02 6.21
CA TRP A 54 -6.78 7.13 7.30
C TRP A 54 -5.72 8.19 7.01
N LEU A 55 -5.20 8.23 5.76
CA LEU A 55 -4.21 9.21 5.30
C LEU A 55 -4.81 10.61 5.22
N ASP A 56 -6.00 10.73 4.64
CA ASP A 56 -6.73 12.00 4.51
C ASP A 56 -6.99 12.63 5.88
N ALA A 57 -7.43 11.83 6.86
CA ALA A 57 -7.67 12.28 8.22
C ALA A 57 -6.40 12.82 8.92
N ARG A 58 -5.22 12.48 8.41
CA ARG A 58 -3.91 12.92 8.94
C ARG A 58 -3.23 13.96 8.06
N GLY A 59 -3.89 14.38 6.98
CA GLY A 59 -3.37 15.40 6.06
C GLY A 59 -2.18 14.91 5.23
N VAL A 60 -2.07 13.60 5.01
CA VAL A 60 -1.07 13.01 4.12
C VAL A 60 -1.59 13.12 2.69
N ASP A 61 -0.93 13.90 1.85
CA ASP A 61 -1.35 14.20 0.47
C ASP A 61 -0.92 13.04 -0.46
N ALA A 62 -1.77 12.03 -0.56
CA ALA A 62 -1.53 10.83 -1.35
C ALA A 62 -2.82 10.29 -1.96
N GLN A 63 -2.70 9.64 -3.11
CA GLN A 63 -3.77 8.89 -3.76
C GLN A 63 -3.40 7.40 -3.80
N ILE A 64 -4.21 6.56 -3.14
CA ILE A 64 -4.00 5.11 -3.16
C ILE A 64 -4.84 4.47 -4.26
N VAL A 65 -4.17 3.91 -5.26
CA VAL A 65 -4.80 3.23 -6.39
C VAL A 65 -4.95 1.74 -6.08
N ASN A 66 -6.18 1.24 -6.08
CA ASN A 66 -6.44 -0.17 -5.85
C ASN A 66 -6.14 -1.00 -7.11
N ALA A 67 -5.04 -1.73 -7.08
CA ALA A 67 -4.66 -2.72 -8.09
C ALA A 67 -4.72 -4.15 -7.51
N GLY A 68 -5.66 -4.42 -6.60
CA GLY A 68 -5.95 -5.75 -6.08
C GLY A 68 -6.83 -6.55 -7.04
N VAL A 69 -6.49 -7.83 -7.28
CA VAL A 69 -7.30 -8.77 -8.06
C VAL A 69 -7.52 -10.04 -7.26
N SER A 70 -8.77 -10.30 -6.89
CA SER A 70 -9.12 -11.48 -6.09
C SER A 70 -8.72 -12.78 -6.78
N GLY A 71 -8.00 -13.64 -6.05
CA GLY A 71 -7.50 -14.91 -6.56
C GLY A 71 -6.12 -14.85 -7.21
N ASP A 72 -5.51 -13.67 -7.35
CA ASP A 72 -4.16 -13.54 -7.91
C ASP A 72 -3.11 -14.23 -7.04
N THR A 73 -2.26 -14.97 -7.71
CA THR A 73 -0.97 -15.44 -7.19
C THR A 73 0.12 -14.40 -7.44
N THR A 74 1.32 -14.65 -6.92
CA THR A 74 2.49 -13.84 -7.28
C THR A 74 2.74 -13.81 -8.79
N ALA A 75 2.48 -14.92 -9.51
CA ALA A 75 2.56 -14.98 -10.98
C ALA A 75 1.49 -14.12 -11.66
N GLY A 76 0.25 -14.09 -11.13
CA GLY A 76 -0.82 -13.24 -11.64
C GLY A 76 -0.48 -11.76 -11.49
N GLY A 77 0.02 -11.36 -10.30
CA GLY A 77 0.49 -10.00 -10.06
C GLY A 77 1.63 -9.59 -10.99
N LEU A 78 2.62 -10.46 -11.19
CA LEU A 78 3.74 -10.22 -12.13
C LEU A 78 3.24 -10.04 -13.56
N ALA A 79 2.31 -10.88 -14.01
CA ALA A 79 1.79 -10.83 -15.38
C ALA A 79 1.06 -9.51 -15.73
N ARG A 80 0.56 -8.78 -14.74
CA ARG A 80 -0.13 -7.49 -14.93
C ARG A 80 0.63 -6.29 -14.36
N LEU A 81 1.90 -6.47 -14.02
CA LEU A 81 2.73 -5.41 -13.42
C LEU A 81 2.81 -4.17 -14.32
N ASP A 82 3.03 -4.35 -15.63
CA ASP A 82 3.09 -3.26 -16.60
C ASP A 82 1.79 -2.45 -16.64
N TRP A 83 0.63 -3.12 -16.50
CA TRP A 83 -0.64 -2.44 -16.40
C TRP A 83 -0.74 -1.63 -15.10
N ALA A 84 -0.34 -2.20 -13.97
CA ALA A 84 -0.33 -1.51 -12.67
C ALA A 84 0.61 -0.28 -12.66
N LEU A 85 1.64 -0.30 -13.48
CA LEU A 85 2.65 0.78 -13.63
C LEU A 85 2.39 1.69 -14.84
N SER A 86 1.19 1.63 -15.48
CA SER A 86 0.92 2.36 -16.73
C SER A 86 0.61 3.85 -16.55
N GLY A 87 0.43 4.33 -15.32
CA GLY A 87 0.22 5.75 -14.99
C GLY A 87 1.44 6.40 -14.34
N ASP A 88 1.24 7.59 -13.83
CA ASP A 88 2.21 8.25 -12.96
C ASP A 88 2.13 7.55 -11.59
N VAL A 89 3.18 6.80 -11.26
CA VAL A 89 3.30 6.02 -10.02
C VAL A 89 4.54 6.48 -9.29
N ASP A 90 4.37 6.92 -8.04
CA ASP A 90 5.46 7.44 -7.21
C ASP A 90 5.95 6.40 -6.19
N ALA A 91 5.07 5.48 -5.77
CA ALA A 91 5.41 4.38 -4.87
C ALA A 91 4.48 3.17 -5.07
N MET A 92 4.88 2.02 -4.53
CA MET A 92 4.05 0.82 -4.62
C MET A 92 3.95 0.08 -3.28
N ILE A 93 2.73 -0.39 -2.98
CA ILE A 93 2.49 -1.43 -1.98
C ILE A 93 2.36 -2.75 -2.74
N VAL A 94 3.12 -3.79 -2.32
CA VAL A 94 3.06 -5.14 -2.89
C VAL A 94 2.58 -6.11 -1.82
N ALA A 95 1.39 -6.69 -2.00
CA ALA A 95 0.74 -7.60 -1.05
C ALA A 95 0.23 -8.85 -1.78
N LEU A 96 1.14 -9.77 -2.08
CA LEU A 96 0.88 -11.00 -2.85
C LEU A 96 1.48 -12.22 -2.17
N GLY A 97 0.97 -13.40 -2.51
CA GLY A 97 1.45 -14.72 -2.01
C GLY A 97 0.39 -15.50 -1.25
N GLY A 98 -0.74 -14.88 -0.87
CA GLY A 98 -1.84 -15.56 -0.19
C GLY A 98 -2.40 -16.72 -1.00
N ASN A 99 -2.64 -16.52 -2.27
CA ASN A 99 -3.15 -17.56 -3.16
C ASN A 99 -2.11 -18.62 -3.51
N ASP A 100 -0.82 -18.27 -3.52
CA ASP A 100 0.28 -19.22 -3.65
C ASP A 100 0.29 -20.18 -2.44
N LEU A 101 0.19 -19.62 -1.24
CA LEU A 101 0.10 -20.37 0.01
C LEU A 101 -1.14 -21.27 0.06
N LEU A 102 -2.33 -20.74 -0.25
CA LEU A 102 -3.59 -21.50 -0.25
C LEU A 102 -3.55 -22.69 -1.23
N ARG A 103 -2.83 -22.54 -2.35
CA ARG A 103 -2.68 -23.58 -3.38
C ARG A 103 -1.48 -24.49 -3.13
N GLY A 104 -0.68 -24.25 -2.09
CA GLY A 104 0.51 -25.02 -1.77
C GLY A 104 1.60 -24.93 -2.85
N LEU A 105 1.69 -23.80 -3.57
CA LEU A 105 2.74 -23.59 -4.57
C LEU A 105 4.12 -23.58 -3.89
N PRO A 106 5.18 -24.08 -4.56
CA PRO A 106 6.52 -24.04 -3.98
C PRO A 106 6.96 -22.59 -3.65
N PRO A 107 7.45 -22.30 -2.42
CA PRO A 107 7.89 -20.95 -2.04
C PRO A 107 8.93 -20.34 -2.98
N ALA A 108 9.77 -21.16 -3.61
CA ALA A 108 10.75 -20.71 -4.59
C ALA A 108 10.09 -20.06 -5.83
N VAL A 109 8.89 -20.49 -6.23
CA VAL A 109 8.15 -19.89 -7.35
C VAL A 109 7.62 -18.52 -6.93
N SER A 110 6.99 -18.43 -5.75
CA SER A 110 6.49 -17.16 -5.21
C SER A 110 7.62 -16.16 -5.03
N ARG A 111 8.76 -16.61 -4.50
CA ARG A 111 9.98 -15.80 -4.35
C ARG A 111 10.45 -15.25 -5.69
N ALA A 112 10.58 -16.08 -6.72
CA ALA A 112 11.04 -15.65 -8.04
C ALA A 112 10.11 -14.61 -8.69
N ASN A 113 8.79 -14.76 -8.53
CA ASN A 113 7.83 -13.79 -9.04
C ASN A 113 7.88 -12.45 -8.27
N LEU A 114 7.96 -12.49 -6.93
CA LEU A 114 8.13 -11.29 -6.11
C LEU A 114 9.46 -10.59 -6.39
N ASP A 115 10.53 -11.36 -6.57
CA ASP A 115 11.85 -10.83 -6.95
C ASP A 115 11.77 -10.06 -8.28
N ALA A 116 11.12 -10.63 -9.31
CA ALA A 116 10.93 -9.97 -10.59
C ALA A 116 10.07 -8.68 -10.48
N ILE A 117 9.01 -8.68 -9.65
CA ILE A 117 8.21 -7.49 -9.36
C ILE A 117 9.07 -6.40 -8.73
N LEU A 118 9.83 -6.73 -7.68
CA LEU A 118 10.66 -5.77 -6.96
C LEU A 118 11.85 -5.28 -7.78
N ALA A 119 12.44 -6.15 -8.61
CA ALA A 119 13.50 -5.77 -9.55
C ALA A 119 13.03 -4.71 -10.55
N GLU A 120 11.80 -4.82 -11.06
CA GLU A 120 11.23 -3.80 -11.93
C GLU A 120 10.88 -2.53 -11.15
N VAL A 121 10.14 -2.63 -10.05
CA VAL A 121 9.60 -1.47 -9.32
C VAL A 121 10.72 -0.70 -8.60
N ALA A 122 11.45 -1.35 -7.72
CA ALA A 122 12.49 -0.72 -6.91
C ALA A 122 13.83 -0.66 -7.67
N GLY A 123 14.22 -1.76 -8.35
CA GLY A 123 15.51 -1.86 -9.03
C GLY A 123 15.59 -1.02 -10.29
N THR A 124 14.63 -1.14 -11.20
CA THR A 124 14.67 -0.46 -12.50
C THR A 124 14.09 0.95 -12.44
N ARG A 125 12.94 1.11 -11.81
CA ARG A 125 12.24 2.41 -11.73
C ARG A 125 12.66 3.26 -10.53
N GLY A 126 13.31 2.67 -9.53
CA GLY A 126 13.73 3.37 -8.31
C GLY A 126 12.58 3.82 -7.41
N LEU A 127 11.40 3.22 -7.57
CA LEU A 127 10.23 3.60 -6.77
C LEU A 127 10.32 3.00 -5.36
N PRO A 128 10.00 3.76 -4.30
CA PRO A 128 9.86 3.23 -2.97
C PRO A 128 8.79 2.13 -2.89
N VAL A 129 9.05 1.06 -2.15
CA VAL A 129 8.14 -0.07 -2.00
C VAL A 129 7.87 -0.37 -0.53
N LEU A 130 6.60 -0.64 -0.21
CA LEU A 130 6.18 -1.35 0.99
C LEU A 130 5.78 -2.78 0.60
N LEU A 131 6.58 -3.76 0.98
CA LEU A 131 6.27 -5.17 0.82
C LEU A 131 5.47 -5.65 2.04
N ILE A 132 4.28 -6.20 1.80
CA ILE A 132 3.44 -6.79 2.84
C ILE A 132 3.40 -8.29 2.65
N GLY A 133 3.99 -9.01 3.60
CA GLY A 133 4.10 -10.46 3.59
C GLY A 133 2.87 -11.16 4.16
N LEU A 134 2.99 -12.48 4.20
CA LEU A 134 2.07 -13.40 4.84
C LEU A 134 2.87 -14.47 5.59
N GLN A 135 2.24 -15.12 6.56
CA GLN A 135 2.86 -16.19 7.31
C GLN A 135 2.15 -17.52 7.06
N ALA A 136 2.92 -18.53 6.69
CA ALA A 136 2.39 -19.87 6.48
C ALA A 136 2.00 -20.53 7.83
N PRO A 137 0.83 -21.19 7.90
CA PRO A 137 0.33 -21.80 9.14
C PRO A 137 1.06 -23.10 9.53
N GLY A 138 2.02 -23.55 8.75
CA GLY A 138 2.85 -24.73 9.05
C GLY A 138 2.27 -26.07 8.61
N ASN A 139 1.08 -26.11 8.00
CA ASN A 139 0.44 -27.33 7.49
C ASN A 139 1.20 -28.02 6.34
N TYR A 140 2.08 -27.28 5.64
CA TYR A 140 2.99 -27.82 4.60
C TYR A 140 4.37 -28.22 5.16
N GLY A 141 4.53 -28.19 6.49
CA GLY A 141 5.77 -28.57 7.18
C GLY A 141 6.74 -27.39 7.40
N PRO A 142 7.75 -27.61 8.29
CA PRO A 142 8.62 -26.53 8.75
C PRO A 142 9.49 -25.94 7.64
N ALA A 143 10.01 -26.73 6.71
CA ALA A 143 10.84 -26.24 5.62
C ALA A 143 10.06 -25.32 4.65
N TYR A 144 8.79 -25.65 4.37
CA TYR A 144 7.92 -24.78 3.57
C TYR A 144 7.69 -23.46 4.29
N LYS A 145 7.32 -23.53 5.59
CA LYS A 145 7.05 -22.33 6.40
C LYS A 145 8.27 -21.42 6.46
N GLU A 146 9.45 -21.97 6.74
CA GLU A 146 10.70 -21.21 6.79
C GLU A 146 11.00 -20.52 5.47
N ALA A 147 10.89 -21.24 4.36
CA ALA A 147 11.15 -20.69 3.02
C ALA A 147 10.10 -19.64 2.62
N PHE A 148 8.82 -19.88 2.94
CA PHE A 148 7.74 -18.95 2.60
C PHE A 148 7.79 -17.67 3.44
N ASP A 149 7.92 -17.78 4.75
CA ASP A 149 7.97 -16.61 5.65
C ASP A 149 9.27 -15.82 5.46
N GLY A 150 10.39 -16.50 5.16
CA GLY A 150 11.70 -15.89 4.97
C GLY A 150 11.83 -15.08 3.69
N MET A 151 11.13 -15.47 2.61
CA MET A 151 11.29 -14.81 1.30
C MET A 151 10.97 -13.32 1.33
N TYR A 152 9.98 -12.89 2.11
CA TYR A 152 9.60 -11.49 2.20
C TYR A 152 10.70 -10.64 2.86
N ARG A 153 11.33 -11.16 3.92
CA ARG A 153 12.41 -10.45 4.61
C ARG A 153 13.64 -10.33 3.72
N ASP A 154 14.04 -11.43 3.08
CA ASP A 154 15.19 -11.46 2.20
C ASP A 154 15.02 -10.50 1.01
N LEU A 155 13.82 -10.47 0.42
CA LEU A 155 13.52 -9.59 -0.70
C LEU A 155 13.43 -8.13 -0.27
N ALA A 156 12.83 -7.83 0.88
CA ALA A 156 12.79 -6.48 1.42
C ALA A 156 14.21 -5.93 1.67
N GLU A 157 15.11 -6.76 2.22
CA GLU A 157 16.52 -6.40 2.41
C GLU A 157 17.25 -6.19 1.07
N THR A 158 17.00 -7.06 0.09
CA THR A 158 17.65 -6.99 -1.24
C THR A 158 17.31 -5.70 -1.97
N TYR A 159 16.07 -5.21 -1.86
CA TYR A 159 15.56 -4.07 -2.62
C TYR A 159 15.36 -2.79 -1.78
N ASP A 160 15.86 -2.74 -0.55
CA ASP A 160 15.63 -1.62 0.39
C ASP A 160 14.14 -1.26 0.54
N ALA A 161 13.27 -2.27 0.47
CA ALA A 161 11.84 -2.11 0.64
C ALA A 161 11.44 -2.10 2.12
N ALA A 162 10.49 -1.23 2.48
CA ALA A 162 9.84 -1.33 3.78
C ALA A 162 9.08 -2.67 3.88
N LEU A 163 9.03 -3.28 5.07
CA LEU A 163 8.42 -4.59 5.26
C LEU A 163 7.38 -4.57 6.38
N GLU A 164 6.19 -5.05 6.06
CA GLU A 164 5.23 -5.59 7.03
C GLU A 164 5.21 -7.12 6.90
N VAL A 165 5.60 -7.82 7.96
CA VAL A 165 5.86 -9.26 7.89
C VAL A 165 4.62 -10.11 7.67
N SER A 166 3.42 -9.59 7.98
CA SER A 166 2.16 -10.33 7.83
C SER A 166 0.97 -9.37 7.70
N PHE A 167 0.24 -9.47 6.59
CA PHE A 167 -0.99 -8.70 6.36
C PHE A 167 -2.02 -8.89 7.48
N LEU A 168 -2.17 -10.12 7.96
CA LEU A 168 -3.13 -10.47 9.02
C LEU A 168 -2.51 -10.42 10.43
N GLY A 169 -1.22 -10.10 10.53
CA GLY A 169 -0.50 -10.03 11.82
C GLY A 169 -1.14 -9.10 12.85
N PRO A 170 -1.57 -7.89 12.47
CA PRO A 170 -2.23 -6.98 13.41
C PRO A 170 -3.47 -7.56 14.09
N LEU A 171 -4.21 -8.46 13.43
CA LEU A 171 -5.44 -9.05 13.98
C LEU A 171 -5.20 -9.98 15.17
N VAL A 172 -4.00 -10.55 15.27
CA VAL A 172 -3.61 -11.46 16.36
C VAL A 172 -2.69 -10.81 17.38
N ALA A 173 -2.31 -9.55 17.17
CA ALA A 173 -1.51 -8.81 18.12
C ALA A 173 -2.30 -8.55 19.41
N GLY A 174 -1.85 -9.16 20.50
CA GLY A 174 -2.48 -8.99 21.83
C GLY A 174 -3.76 -9.83 22.06
N THR A 175 -4.11 -10.76 21.16
CA THR A 175 -5.24 -11.69 21.35
C THR A 175 -4.89 -13.10 20.84
N ASP A 176 -5.70 -14.09 21.17
CA ASP A 176 -5.57 -15.43 20.64
C ASP A 176 -6.22 -15.54 19.24
N MET A 177 -5.77 -16.55 18.47
CA MET A 177 -6.22 -16.79 17.10
C MET A 177 -7.75 -17.02 16.99
N ALA A 178 -8.38 -17.71 17.98
CA ALA A 178 -9.80 -18.01 17.92
C ALA A 178 -10.63 -16.73 18.10
N THR A 179 -10.24 -15.90 19.04
CA THR A 179 -10.84 -14.59 19.29
C THR A 179 -10.64 -13.65 18.09
N ALA A 180 -9.43 -13.57 17.54
CA ALA A 180 -9.14 -12.77 16.35
C ALA A 180 -10.03 -13.20 15.17
N ARG A 181 -10.15 -14.50 14.93
CA ARG A 181 -10.96 -15.05 13.85
C ARG A 181 -12.44 -14.74 14.02
N ALA A 182 -12.98 -14.91 15.23
CA ALA A 182 -14.40 -14.65 15.51
C ALA A 182 -14.77 -13.17 15.37
N ARG A 183 -13.84 -12.27 15.70
CA ARG A 183 -14.09 -10.83 15.75
C ARG A 183 -13.79 -10.12 14.42
N TYR A 184 -12.70 -10.48 13.76
CA TYR A 184 -12.10 -9.69 12.69
C TYR A 184 -12.16 -10.34 11.31
N MET A 185 -12.61 -11.61 11.20
CA MET A 185 -12.67 -12.30 9.93
C MET A 185 -14.11 -12.44 9.43
N GLN A 186 -14.27 -12.52 8.12
CA GLN A 186 -15.53 -12.91 7.47
C GLN A 186 -15.83 -14.39 7.74
N GLY A 187 -17.02 -14.85 7.37
CA GLY A 187 -17.47 -16.22 7.60
C GLY A 187 -16.62 -17.30 6.91
N ASP A 188 -15.82 -16.94 5.91
CA ASP A 188 -14.88 -17.84 5.23
C ASP A 188 -13.60 -18.08 6.05
N GLY A 189 -13.32 -17.23 7.06
CA GLY A 189 -12.14 -17.31 7.91
C GLY A 189 -10.81 -17.08 7.20
N ILE A 190 -10.84 -16.48 6.01
CA ILE A 190 -9.68 -16.12 5.17
C ILE A 190 -9.56 -14.61 5.04
N HIS A 191 -10.69 -13.93 4.80
CA HIS A 191 -10.71 -12.50 4.56
C HIS A 191 -11.10 -11.73 5.83
N PRO A 192 -10.47 -10.59 6.13
CA PRO A 192 -10.89 -9.73 7.24
C PRO A 192 -12.27 -9.13 6.95
N ASN A 193 -13.07 -8.94 8.00
CA ASN A 193 -14.26 -8.12 7.94
C ASN A 193 -13.90 -6.64 8.04
N ARG A 194 -14.88 -5.73 7.98
CA ARG A 194 -14.66 -4.28 8.08
C ARG A 194 -13.79 -3.88 9.28
N ASP A 195 -14.12 -4.41 10.46
CA ASP A 195 -13.41 -4.06 11.70
C ASP A 195 -11.97 -4.63 11.70
N GLY A 196 -11.77 -5.81 11.07
CA GLY A 196 -10.46 -6.39 10.85
C GLY A 196 -9.61 -5.54 9.91
N VAL A 197 -10.21 -5.01 8.84
CA VAL A 197 -9.52 -4.06 7.94
C VAL A 197 -9.12 -2.79 8.69
N GLU A 198 -10.01 -2.23 9.53
CA GLU A 198 -9.70 -1.05 10.34
C GLU A 198 -8.48 -1.27 11.25
N VAL A 199 -8.38 -2.42 11.92
CA VAL A 199 -7.22 -2.79 12.74
C VAL A 199 -5.94 -2.89 11.90
N ILE A 200 -6.02 -3.46 10.69
CA ILE A 200 -4.87 -3.56 9.78
C ILE A 200 -4.43 -2.17 9.31
N VAL A 201 -5.37 -1.33 8.93
CA VAL A 201 -5.09 0.04 8.46
C VAL A 201 -4.47 0.89 9.56
N GLU A 202 -4.97 0.83 10.80
CA GLU A 202 -4.35 1.54 11.93
C GLU A 202 -2.90 1.09 12.18
N ALA A 203 -2.59 -0.19 11.94
CA ALA A 203 -1.23 -0.71 12.09
C ALA A 203 -0.31 -0.30 10.92
N PHE A 204 -0.80 -0.31 9.69
CA PHE A 204 0.02 -0.10 8.49
C PHE A 204 0.05 1.37 8.04
N GLY A 205 -0.94 2.16 8.40
CA GLY A 205 -1.04 3.57 8.01
C GLY A 205 0.23 4.38 8.24
N PRO A 206 0.89 4.29 9.41
CA PRO A 206 2.16 4.98 9.65
C PRO A 206 3.26 4.60 8.66
N ARG A 207 3.36 3.31 8.29
CA ARG A 207 4.33 2.82 7.29
C ARG A 207 4.02 3.32 5.88
N VAL A 208 2.72 3.44 5.54
CA VAL A 208 2.33 4.01 4.25
C VAL A 208 2.58 5.52 4.23
N ALA A 209 2.38 6.23 5.33
CA ALA A 209 2.76 7.65 5.44
C ALA A 209 4.27 7.84 5.24
N GLU A 210 5.11 7.00 5.87
CA GLU A 210 6.57 6.99 5.64
C GLU A 210 6.93 6.67 4.18
N LEU A 211 6.18 5.77 3.52
CA LEU A 211 6.35 5.46 2.10
C LEU A 211 6.05 6.67 1.21
N VAL A 212 4.97 7.40 1.51
CA VAL A 212 4.59 8.65 0.82
C VAL A 212 5.67 9.71 1.00
N GLU A 213 6.19 9.88 2.21
CA GLU A 213 7.30 10.83 2.47
C GLU A 213 8.56 10.49 1.67
N ARG A 214 8.89 9.20 1.50
CA ARG A 214 10.03 8.75 0.69
C ARG A 214 9.82 8.96 -0.81
N ALA A 215 8.58 8.99 -1.27
CA ALA A 215 8.20 9.17 -2.68
C ALA A 215 8.01 10.63 -3.07
N ALA A 216 7.81 11.53 -2.10
CA ALA A 216 7.64 12.95 -2.35
C ALA A 216 8.89 13.54 -3.02
N PRO A 217 8.73 14.46 -4.01
CA PRO A 217 9.80 15.06 -4.77
C PRO A 217 10.73 15.98 -3.96
#